data_c1b3bef3fe3776b32ecd739412047123
#
_entry.id   c1b3bef3fe3776b32ecd739412047123
#
_cell.length_a   1.000
_cell.length_b   1.000
_cell.length_c   1.000
_cell.angle_alpha   90.00
_cell.angle_beta   90.00
_cell.angle_gamma   90.00
#
_symmetry.space_group_name_H-M   'P 1'
#
loop_
_entity.id
_entity.type
_entity.pdbx_description
1 polymer ?
#
loop_
_entity_poly.entity_id
_entity_poly.type
_entity_poly.pdbx_seq_one_letter_code
_entity_poly.pdbx_strand_id
1 'polypeptide(L)'
;IPLVTPTSQIVGIQTVNNVLFDTPEERYKMITAQVKDLCYGLYGKTAVPINEEVQKKALKGYARGEEPITCRPAEVIEPELEKAKAEIGELAKDMDDLVLYAIYPVTGKKFLEWKYGVTPAPPEVKALTLDEVKKRDELIAKAKAGKLIEAKPEAPAKSENVRTFNVFVDK
;
A
#
# COMPACT_ATOMS: atom_id res chain seq x y z
N ILE A 1 10.32 -4.97 -18.15
CA ILE A 1 9.53 -5.50 -17.04
C ILE A 1 8.07 -5.38 -17.40
N PRO A 2 7.26 -6.43 -17.21
CA PRO A 2 5.83 -6.31 -17.37
C PRO A 2 5.30 -5.18 -16.49
N LEU A 3 4.55 -4.24 -17.06
CA LEU A 3 3.93 -3.14 -16.31
C LEU A 3 2.71 -3.65 -15.53
N VAL A 4 2.93 -4.63 -14.67
CA VAL A 4 1.88 -5.29 -13.89
C VAL A 4 2.24 -5.19 -12.41
N THR A 5 1.29 -4.76 -11.60
CA THR A 5 1.37 -4.84 -10.14
C THR A 5 1.46 -6.31 -9.71
N PRO A 6 2.33 -6.71 -8.77
CA PRO A 6 3.18 -5.84 -7.93
C PRO A 6 4.55 -5.49 -8.51
N THR A 7 4.97 -6.09 -9.63
CA THR A 7 6.34 -5.98 -10.16
C THR A 7 6.72 -4.53 -10.46
N SER A 8 5.81 -3.74 -11.04
CA SER A 8 6.05 -2.33 -11.32
C SER A 8 6.28 -1.50 -10.05
N GLN A 9 5.58 -1.80 -8.96
CA GLN A 9 5.77 -1.15 -7.67
C GLN A 9 7.13 -1.51 -7.05
N ILE A 10 7.50 -2.79 -7.09
CA ILE A 10 8.80 -3.28 -6.58
C ILE A 10 9.94 -2.56 -7.28
N VAL A 11 9.88 -2.48 -8.61
CA VAL A 11 10.91 -1.78 -9.40
C VAL A 11 10.90 -0.29 -9.14
N GLY A 12 9.74 0.35 -9.06
CA GLY A 12 9.62 1.77 -8.77
C GLY A 12 10.25 2.14 -7.43
N ILE A 13 9.92 1.42 -6.37
CA ILE A 13 10.48 1.65 -5.03
C ILE A 13 12.00 1.42 -5.02
N GLN A 14 12.47 0.33 -5.65
CA GLN A 14 13.92 0.08 -5.74
C GLN A 14 14.64 1.16 -6.53
N THR A 15 14.05 1.66 -7.61
CA THR A 15 14.63 2.76 -8.40
C THR A 15 14.78 4.02 -7.56
N VAL A 16 13.77 4.38 -6.77
CA VAL A 16 13.85 5.52 -5.84
C VAL A 16 14.95 5.31 -4.82
N ASN A 17 15.06 4.11 -4.22
CA ASN A 17 16.13 3.80 -3.28
C ASN A 17 17.52 3.90 -3.93
N ASN A 18 17.66 3.43 -5.16
CA ASN A 18 18.94 3.55 -5.88
C ASN A 18 19.31 5.02 -6.13
N VAL A 19 18.34 5.86 -6.50
CA VAL A 19 18.58 7.30 -6.71
C VAL A 19 18.97 8.01 -5.42
N LEU A 20 18.38 7.63 -4.29
CA LEU A 20 18.60 8.29 -3.00
C LEU A 20 19.87 7.81 -2.27
N PHE A 21 20.24 6.55 -2.40
CA PHE A 21 21.24 5.92 -1.54
C PHE A 21 22.46 5.37 -2.27
N ASP A 22 22.37 5.10 -3.58
CA ASP A 22 23.51 4.60 -4.34
C ASP A 22 24.59 5.69 -4.50
N THR A 23 25.83 5.24 -4.54
CA THR A 23 27.00 6.08 -4.85
C THR A 23 27.72 5.52 -6.10
N PRO A 24 28.63 6.28 -6.73
CA PRO A 24 29.42 5.74 -7.83
C PRO A 24 30.20 4.46 -7.47
N GLU A 25 30.61 4.35 -6.21
CA GLU A 25 31.41 3.22 -5.68
C GLU A 25 30.53 2.06 -5.23
N GLU A 26 29.27 2.33 -4.83
CA GLU A 26 28.38 1.29 -4.30
C GLU A 26 26.97 1.43 -4.86
N ARG A 27 26.63 0.54 -5.80
CA ARG A 27 25.28 0.41 -6.34
C ARG A 27 24.45 -0.62 -5.56
N TYR A 28 23.12 -0.42 -5.58
CA TYR A 28 22.18 -1.26 -4.81
C TYR A 28 22.56 -1.31 -3.33
N LYS A 29 22.86 -0.16 -2.74
CA LYS A 29 23.22 -0.05 -1.33
C LYS A 29 22.06 -0.44 -0.43
N MET A 30 20.84 -0.06 -0.80
CA MET A 30 19.62 -0.44 -0.10
C MET A 30 18.74 -1.29 -1.02
N ILE A 31 18.57 -2.56 -0.66
CA ILE A 31 17.73 -3.51 -1.40
C ILE A 31 16.52 -3.85 -0.54
N THR A 32 15.32 -3.63 -1.09
CA THR A 32 14.06 -3.91 -0.40
C THR A 32 13.82 -5.41 -0.24
N ALA A 33 13.03 -5.81 0.76
CA ALA A 33 12.66 -7.20 0.98
C ALA A 33 11.98 -7.80 -0.28
N GLN A 34 11.12 -7.03 -0.92
CA GLN A 34 10.41 -7.47 -2.13
C GLN A 34 11.36 -7.73 -3.31
N VAL A 35 12.44 -6.95 -3.45
CA VAL A 35 13.47 -7.23 -4.47
C VAL A 35 14.28 -8.48 -4.11
N LYS A 36 14.54 -8.73 -2.82
CA LYS A 36 15.16 -9.99 -2.38
C LYS A 36 14.26 -11.18 -2.70
N ASP A 37 12.96 -11.07 -2.39
CA ASP A 37 11.95 -12.08 -2.74
C ASP A 37 11.89 -12.35 -4.25
N LEU A 38 11.96 -11.29 -5.06
CA LEU A 38 12.00 -11.40 -6.53
C LEU A 38 13.29 -12.10 -7.00
N CYS A 39 14.44 -11.71 -6.46
CA CYS A 39 15.74 -12.31 -6.78
C CYS A 39 15.83 -13.77 -6.34
N TYR A 40 15.16 -14.14 -5.25
CA TYR A 40 15.07 -15.50 -4.76
C TYR A 40 14.15 -16.37 -5.63
N GLY A 41 13.17 -15.75 -6.33
CA GLY A 41 12.26 -16.43 -7.24
C GLY A 41 10.84 -16.62 -6.72
N LEU A 42 10.44 -15.98 -5.60
CA LEU A 42 9.07 -16.11 -5.04
C LEU A 42 7.97 -15.55 -5.95
N TYR A 43 8.32 -14.69 -6.89
CA TYR A 43 7.39 -14.17 -7.91
C TYR A 43 7.40 -15.01 -9.21
N GLY A 44 8.09 -16.16 -9.20
CA GLY A 44 8.24 -17.02 -10.36
C GLY A 44 9.40 -16.58 -11.28
N LYS A 45 9.44 -17.19 -12.46
CA LYS A 45 10.50 -16.95 -13.43
C LYS A 45 10.32 -15.61 -14.13
N THR A 46 11.35 -14.78 -14.11
CA THR A 46 11.36 -13.50 -14.84
C THR A 46 11.49 -13.71 -16.35
N ALA A 47 10.93 -12.79 -17.14
CA ALA A 47 11.01 -12.84 -18.61
C ALA A 47 12.45 -12.69 -19.12
N VAL A 48 13.29 -11.96 -18.39
CA VAL A 48 14.71 -11.77 -18.66
C VAL A 48 15.50 -12.23 -17.45
N PRO A 49 16.64 -12.93 -17.59
CA PRO A 49 17.47 -13.28 -16.45
C PRO A 49 17.86 -12.06 -15.62
N ILE A 50 17.84 -12.22 -14.30
CA ILE A 50 18.33 -11.18 -13.40
C ILE A 50 19.85 -11.13 -13.51
N ASN A 51 20.43 -9.93 -13.43
CA ASN A 51 21.89 -9.78 -13.41
C ASN A 51 22.46 -10.54 -12.20
N GLU A 52 23.43 -11.41 -12.43
CA GLU A 52 23.98 -12.31 -11.41
C GLU A 52 24.61 -11.60 -10.23
N GLU A 53 25.31 -10.47 -10.46
CA GLU A 53 25.94 -9.70 -9.40
C GLU A 53 24.90 -9.07 -8.49
N VAL A 54 23.84 -8.52 -9.08
CA VAL A 54 22.72 -7.93 -8.33
C VAL A 54 21.99 -9.01 -7.56
N GLN A 55 21.76 -10.19 -8.17
CA GLN A 55 21.11 -11.31 -7.52
C GLN A 55 21.91 -11.82 -6.31
N LYS A 56 23.21 -12.04 -6.47
CA LYS A 56 24.11 -12.42 -5.38
C LYS A 56 24.15 -11.36 -4.27
N LYS A 57 24.19 -10.08 -4.63
CA LYS A 57 24.17 -8.99 -3.65
C LYS A 57 22.84 -8.96 -2.89
N ALA A 58 21.72 -9.14 -3.58
CA ALA A 58 20.39 -9.13 -2.98
C ALA A 58 20.16 -10.30 -2.03
N LEU A 59 20.66 -11.48 -2.38
CA LEU A 59 20.45 -12.71 -1.61
C LEU A 59 21.46 -12.90 -0.48
N LYS A 60 22.51 -12.10 -0.42
CA LYS A 60 23.50 -12.18 0.67
C LYS A 60 22.80 -11.98 2.02
N GLY A 61 22.87 -12.99 2.89
CA GLY A 61 22.21 -13.01 4.20
C GLY A 61 20.67 -13.02 4.12
N TYR A 62 20.08 -13.45 3.01
CA TYR A 62 18.64 -13.54 2.91
C TYR A 62 18.11 -14.73 3.72
N ALA A 63 17.03 -14.50 4.47
CA ALA A 63 16.53 -15.46 5.47
C ALA A 63 16.08 -16.82 4.88
N ARG A 64 15.67 -16.86 3.60
CA ARG A 64 15.25 -18.10 2.94
C ARG A 64 16.39 -18.84 2.22
N GLY A 65 17.59 -18.26 2.16
CA GLY A 65 18.77 -18.80 1.50
C GLY A 65 19.37 -17.84 0.48
N GLU A 66 20.63 -18.07 0.14
CA GLU A 66 21.39 -17.20 -0.77
C GLU A 66 21.33 -17.67 -2.23
N GLU A 67 20.80 -18.85 -2.47
CA GLU A 67 20.62 -19.41 -3.81
C GLU A 67 19.16 -19.29 -4.26
N PRO A 68 18.90 -18.80 -5.48
CA PRO A 68 17.55 -18.70 -6.00
C PRO A 68 16.93 -20.09 -6.20
N ILE A 69 15.61 -20.17 -5.98
CA ILE A 69 14.86 -21.41 -6.21
C ILE A 69 14.73 -21.71 -7.70
N THR A 70 14.76 -23.00 -8.04
CA THR A 70 14.55 -23.50 -9.39
C THR A 70 13.19 -24.18 -9.58
N CYS A 71 12.50 -24.47 -8.46
CA CYS A 71 11.16 -25.05 -8.42
C CYS A 71 10.08 -23.96 -8.50
N ARG A 72 8.81 -24.37 -8.48
CA ARG A 72 7.70 -23.43 -8.41
C ARG A 72 7.64 -22.77 -7.03
N PRO A 73 7.37 -21.45 -6.91
CA PRO A 73 7.23 -20.79 -5.61
C PRO A 73 6.26 -21.48 -4.65
N ALA A 74 5.15 -22.00 -5.17
CA ALA A 74 4.16 -22.73 -4.36
C ALA A 74 4.71 -23.99 -3.65
N GLU A 75 5.86 -24.51 -4.07
CA GLU A 75 6.49 -25.69 -3.43
C GLU A 75 7.35 -25.31 -2.21
N VAL A 76 7.70 -24.02 -2.09
CA VAL A 76 8.55 -23.50 -1.01
C VAL A 76 7.84 -22.50 -0.10
N ILE A 77 6.65 -22.03 -0.51
CA ILE A 77 5.81 -21.16 0.32
C ILE A 77 4.96 -22.05 1.23
N GLU A 78 4.95 -21.74 2.50
CA GLU A 78 4.10 -22.42 3.46
C GLU A 78 2.62 -22.18 3.16
N PRO A 79 1.76 -23.20 3.24
CA PRO A 79 0.32 -23.03 3.09
C PRO A 79 -0.22 -22.07 4.18
N GLU A 80 -0.87 -20.99 3.74
CA GLU A 80 -1.36 -19.96 4.68
C GLU A 80 -2.78 -20.23 5.17
N LEU A 81 -3.50 -21.19 4.60
CA LEU A 81 -4.92 -21.39 4.91
C LEU A 81 -5.16 -21.81 6.35
N GLU A 82 -4.35 -22.71 6.88
CA GLU A 82 -4.45 -23.14 8.28
C GLU A 82 -4.10 -22.01 9.25
N LYS A 83 -3.12 -21.21 8.92
CA LYS A 83 -2.76 -20.01 9.67
C LYS A 83 -3.89 -18.99 9.64
N ALA A 84 -4.44 -18.71 8.46
CA ALA A 84 -5.57 -17.82 8.29
C ALA A 84 -6.79 -18.29 9.11
N LYS A 85 -7.07 -19.61 9.12
CA LYS A 85 -8.13 -20.20 9.93
C LYS A 85 -7.92 -20.01 11.42
N ALA A 86 -6.70 -20.20 11.90
CA ALA A 86 -6.37 -19.97 13.31
C ALA A 86 -6.49 -18.49 13.71
N GLU A 87 -6.12 -17.56 12.81
CA GLU A 87 -6.13 -16.13 13.09
C GLU A 87 -7.54 -15.52 13.03
N ILE A 88 -8.37 -15.91 12.04
CA ILE A 88 -9.72 -15.35 11.87
C ILE A 88 -10.72 -15.97 12.84
N GLY A 89 -10.50 -17.19 13.27
CA GLY A 89 -11.35 -17.91 14.21
C GLY A 89 -12.80 -18.03 13.74
N GLU A 90 -13.73 -17.81 14.66
CA GLU A 90 -15.18 -17.96 14.42
C GLU A 90 -15.80 -16.86 13.52
N LEU A 91 -15.03 -15.84 13.16
CA LEU A 91 -15.54 -14.80 12.28
C LEU A 91 -15.73 -15.30 10.85
N ALA A 92 -14.89 -16.24 10.38
CA ALA A 92 -15.10 -16.93 9.11
C ALA A 92 -16.10 -18.08 9.30
N LYS A 93 -17.26 -18.01 8.64
CA LYS A 93 -18.33 -19.01 8.77
C LYS A 93 -18.31 -20.08 7.69
N ASP A 94 -17.63 -19.82 6.61
CA ASP A 94 -17.49 -20.73 5.47
C ASP A 94 -16.11 -20.64 4.85
N MET A 95 -15.87 -21.44 3.82
CA MET A 95 -14.59 -21.48 3.12
C MET A 95 -14.32 -20.19 2.35
N ASP A 96 -15.37 -19.53 1.83
CA ASP A 96 -15.23 -18.29 1.07
C ASP A 96 -14.74 -17.15 1.96
N ASP A 97 -15.26 -17.07 3.18
CA ASP A 97 -14.81 -16.12 4.21
C ASP A 97 -13.34 -16.35 4.57
N LEU A 98 -12.96 -17.62 4.73
CA LEU A 98 -11.58 -18.00 5.06
C LEU A 98 -10.61 -17.62 3.92
N VAL A 99 -10.97 -17.93 2.68
CA VAL A 99 -10.18 -17.58 1.50
C VAL A 99 -10.10 -16.05 1.33
N LEU A 100 -11.22 -15.35 1.54
CA LEU A 100 -11.25 -13.89 1.53
C LEU A 100 -10.27 -13.30 2.55
N TYR A 101 -10.27 -13.82 3.76
CA TYR A 101 -9.33 -13.39 4.80
C TYR A 101 -7.88 -13.73 4.44
N ALA A 102 -7.61 -14.94 3.95
CA ALA A 102 -6.27 -15.35 3.55
C ALA A 102 -5.66 -14.46 2.47
N ILE A 103 -6.49 -14.01 1.50
CA ILE A 103 -6.04 -13.11 0.43
C ILE A 103 -5.94 -11.65 0.91
N TYR A 104 -6.86 -11.20 1.76
CA TYR A 104 -6.97 -9.83 2.22
C TYR A 104 -7.08 -9.75 3.76
N PRO A 105 -6.02 -10.03 4.53
CA PRO A 105 -6.15 -10.17 5.99
C PRO A 105 -6.69 -8.91 6.67
N VAL A 106 -6.27 -7.72 6.28
CA VAL A 106 -6.70 -6.47 6.91
C VAL A 106 -8.09 -6.05 6.45
N THR A 107 -8.31 -5.96 5.15
CA THR A 107 -9.58 -5.49 4.58
C THR A 107 -10.65 -6.56 4.62
N GLY A 108 -10.29 -7.83 4.43
CA GLY A 108 -11.19 -8.98 4.56
C GLY A 108 -11.73 -9.13 5.96
N LYS A 109 -10.89 -8.98 7.00
CA LYS A 109 -11.37 -8.99 8.38
C LYS A 109 -12.40 -7.90 8.65
N LYS A 110 -12.11 -6.66 8.26
CA LYS A 110 -13.07 -5.55 8.39
C LYS A 110 -14.39 -5.82 7.64
N PHE A 111 -14.29 -6.39 6.43
CA PHE A 111 -15.46 -6.77 5.66
C PHE A 111 -16.31 -7.83 6.40
N LEU A 112 -15.68 -8.87 6.94
CA LEU A 112 -16.38 -9.93 7.67
C LEU A 112 -17.00 -9.39 8.97
N GLU A 113 -16.32 -8.49 9.68
CA GLU A 113 -16.84 -7.85 10.89
C GLU A 113 -18.17 -7.12 10.61
N TRP A 114 -18.26 -6.34 9.52
CA TRP A 114 -19.52 -5.68 9.20
C TRP A 114 -20.52 -6.58 8.46
N LYS A 115 -20.06 -7.57 7.67
CA LYS A 115 -20.92 -8.60 7.06
C LYS A 115 -21.73 -9.33 8.12
N TYR A 116 -21.12 -9.64 9.24
CA TYR A 116 -21.74 -10.36 10.34
C TYR A 116 -22.25 -9.47 11.49
N GLY A 117 -22.25 -8.17 11.30
CA GLY A 117 -22.83 -7.22 12.26
C GLY A 117 -22.00 -6.99 13.52
N VAL A 118 -20.73 -7.40 13.55
CA VAL A 118 -19.81 -7.12 14.66
C VAL A 118 -19.47 -5.63 14.72
N THR A 119 -19.29 -5.01 13.56
CA THR A 119 -19.10 -3.56 13.41
C THR A 119 -20.14 -2.99 12.44
N PRO A 120 -20.51 -1.70 12.56
CA PRO A 120 -21.38 -1.07 11.58
C PRO A 120 -20.70 -0.96 10.22
N ALA A 121 -21.47 -1.14 9.15
CA ALA A 121 -20.95 -0.99 7.79
C ALA A 121 -20.39 0.43 7.59
N PRO A 122 -19.22 0.57 6.93
CA PRO A 122 -18.65 1.88 6.62
C PRO A 122 -19.64 2.75 5.82
N PRO A 123 -19.62 4.08 6.02
CA PRO A 123 -20.51 4.99 5.29
C PRO A 123 -20.43 4.84 3.77
N GLU A 124 -19.24 4.53 3.25
CA GLU A 124 -18.94 4.41 1.82
C GLU A 124 -19.69 3.25 1.14
N VAL A 125 -20.03 2.20 1.89
CA VAL A 125 -20.75 1.02 1.36
C VAL A 125 -22.25 1.08 1.58
N LYS A 126 -22.77 2.11 2.28
CA LYS A 126 -24.19 2.32 2.45
C LYS A 126 -24.78 2.88 1.16
N ALA A 127 -25.94 2.36 0.77
CA ALA A 127 -26.69 2.94 -0.33
C ALA A 127 -27.02 4.40 -0.01
N LEU A 128 -26.67 5.30 -0.94
CA LEU A 128 -27.02 6.72 -0.81
C LEU A 128 -28.47 6.92 -1.20
N THR A 129 -29.16 7.78 -0.47
CA THR A 129 -30.48 8.27 -0.87
C THR A 129 -30.34 9.21 -2.07
N LEU A 130 -31.42 9.40 -2.82
CA LEU A 130 -31.44 10.34 -3.96
C LEU A 130 -31.04 11.76 -3.57
N ASP A 131 -31.40 12.19 -2.36
CA ASP A 131 -31.05 13.54 -1.88
C ASP A 131 -29.56 13.65 -1.52
N GLU A 132 -28.97 12.60 -0.98
CA GLU A 132 -27.52 12.55 -0.75
C GLU A 132 -26.73 12.53 -2.06
N VAL A 133 -27.21 11.80 -3.06
CA VAL A 133 -26.62 11.81 -4.40
C VAL A 133 -26.65 13.22 -5.01
N LYS A 134 -27.82 13.91 -4.95
CA LYS A 134 -27.95 15.28 -5.45
C LYS A 134 -27.01 16.24 -4.74
N LYS A 135 -26.94 16.19 -3.40
CA LYS A 135 -25.99 17.01 -2.62
C LYS A 135 -24.54 16.75 -3.01
N ARG A 136 -24.17 15.47 -3.23
CA ARG A 136 -22.84 15.11 -3.68
C ARG A 136 -22.55 15.67 -5.08
N ASP A 137 -23.48 15.56 -5.99
CA ASP A 137 -23.35 16.09 -7.37
C ASP A 137 -23.23 17.60 -7.38
N GLU A 138 -23.97 18.31 -6.53
CA GLU A 138 -23.83 19.76 -6.32
C GLU A 138 -22.45 20.13 -5.77
N LEU A 139 -21.93 19.37 -4.80
CA LEU A 139 -20.57 19.58 -4.28
C LEU A 139 -19.52 19.34 -5.36
N ILE A 140 -19.68 18.30 -6.18
CA ILE A 140 -18.80 18.05 -7.32
C ILE A 140 -18.84 19.18 -8.34
N ALA A 141 -20.05 19.69 -8.63
CA ALA A 141 -20.21 20.83 -9.54
C ALA A 141 -19.55 22.11 -8.98
N LYS A 142 -19.70 22.38 -7.68
CA LYS A 142 -19.01 23.48 -6.99
C LYS A 142 -17.49 23.31 -7.02
N ALA A 143 -17.00 22.08 -6.83
CA ALA A 143 -15.57 21.76 -6.92
C ALA A 143 -15.01 22.06 -8.30
N LYS A 144 -15.69 21.57 -9.35
CA LYS A 144 -15.30 21.80 -10.74
C LYS A 144 -15.33 23.29 -11.13
N ALA A 145 -16.22 24.06 -10.51
CA ALA A 145 -16.32 25.50 -10.70
C ALA A 145 -15.32 26.32 -9.86
N GLY A 146 -14.45 25.65 -9.07
CA GLY A 146 -13.50 26.33 -8.16
C GLY A 146 -14.16 27.04 -6.97
N LYS A 147 -15.42 26.72 -6.66
CA LYS A 147 -16.22 27.38 -5.63
C LYS A 147 -16.32 26.60 -4.31
N LEU A 148 -15.46 25.60 -4.10
CA LEU A 148 -15.43 24.82 -2.84
C LEU A 148 -14.79 25.58 -1.68
N ILE A 149 -13.97 26.58 -1.98
CA ILE A 149 -13.36 27.41 -0.94
C ILE A 149 -14.32 28.58 -0.76
N GLU A 150 -15.18 28.52 0.24
CA GLU A 150 -15.78 29.73 0.76
C GLU A 150 -14.64 30.66 1.18
N ALA A 151 -14.63 31.89 0.67
CA ALA A 151 -13.63 32.86 1.06
C ALA A 151 -13.59 32.88 2.59
N LYS A 152 -12.43 32.59 3.18
CA LYS A 152 -12.22 32.70 4.62
C LYS A 152 -12.79 34.05 5.04
N PRO A 153 -13.71 34.11 6.02
CA PRO A 153 -14.22 35.41 6.45
C PRO A 153 -13.03 36.33 6.67
N GLU A 154 -13.06 37.53 6.09
CA GLU A 154 -12.00 38.50 6.27
C GLU A 154 -11.72 38.62 7.77
N ALA A 155 -10.47 38.40 8.12
CA ALA A 155 -10.06 38.53 9.51
C ALA A 155 -10.52 39.91 9.98
N PRO A 156 -11.12 40.04 11.19
CA PRO A 156 -11.60 41.32 11.69
C PRO A 156 -10.46 42.33 11.58
N ALA A 157 -10.80 43.52 11.08
CA ALA A 157 -9.84 44.60 10.86
C ALA A 157 -8.98 44.75 12.12
N LYS A 158 -7.67 44.65 11.93
CA LYS A 158 -6.70 44.73 13.06
C LYS A 158 -6.93 46.03 13.78
N SER A 159 -7.19 45.97 15.10
CA SER A 159 -7.22 47.17 15.90
C SER A 159 -5.85 47.86 15.85
N GLU A 160 -5.82 49.19 15.82
CA GLU A 160 -4.58 49.99 15.66
C GLU A 160 -3.46 49.67 16.68
N ASN A 161 -3.75 48.83 17.69
CA ASN A 161 -2.82 48.51 18.78
C ASN A 161 -2.19 47.08 18.66
N VAL A 162 -2.37 46.36 17.58
CA VAL A 162 -1.77 45.00 17.40
C VAL A 162 -0.47 45.08 16.63
N ARG A 163 0.66 44.86 17.31
CA ARG A 163 1.97 44.67 16.68
C ARG A 163 2.09 43.23 16.20
N THR A 164 2.34 43.02 14.90
CA THR A 164 2.65 41.71 14.30
C THR A 164 4.16 41.53 14.16
N PHE A 165 4.68 40.39 14.61
CA PHE A 165 6.07 40.00 14.42
C PHE A 165 6.10 38.80 13.49
N ASN A 166 7.00 38.82 12.48
CA ASN A 166 7.32 37.67 11.67
C ASN A 166 8.46 36.92 12.38
N VAL A 167 8.22 35.68 12.75
CA VAL A 167 9.25 34.81 13.29
C VAL A 167 9.72 33.92 12.14
N PHE A 168 10.98 34.07 11.75
CA PHE A 168 11.65 33.17 10.83
C PHE A 168 12.36 32.11 11.66
N VAL A 169 12.08 30.84 11.38
CA VAL A 169 12.81 29.71 11.97
C VAL A 169 13.70 29.18 10.86
N ASP A 170 14.99 29.41 10.98
CA ASP A 170 15.99 28.80 10.11
C ASP A 170 16.02 27.28 10.35
N LYS A 171 16.08 26.54 9.25
CA LYS A 171 16.17 25.07 9.24
C LYS A 171 17.60 24.64 9.36
#